data_b4ad9264c9bb378010c4338d9efb56e3
#
_entry.id   b4ad9264c9bb378010c4338d9efb56e3
#
_cell.length_a   1.000
_cell.length_b   1.000
_cell.length_c   1.000
_cell.angle_alpha   90.00
_cell.angle_beta   90.00
_cell.angle_gamma   90.00
#
_symmetry.space_group_name_H-M   'P 1'
#
loop_
_entity.id
_entity.type
_entity.pdbx_description
1 polymer ?
#
loop_
_entity_poly.entity_id
_entity_poly.type
_entity_poly.pdbx_seq_one_letter_code
_entity_poly.pdbx_strand_id
1 'polypeptide(L)'
;MYSNILLPLDINEESSWKRVLPVALDLAQHYKANLHVVTVLPDYGKAFVGGFFAKEYETKALEKTREALEELLDRELPEGSQNVQGHIAHGTIYEEINKAADKLDCDLIVLSSHRPELKDYLLGPNAARVVRHAHQSVFVVRED
;
A
#
# COMPACT_ATOMS: atom_id res chain seq x y z
N MET A 1 3.48 6.68 20.33
CA MET A 1 2.96 7.85 19.61
C MET A 1 2.02 7.47 18.48
N TYR A 2 2.47 6.63 17.54
CA TYR A 2 1.59 6.15 16.47
C TYR A 2 0.92 4.84 16.87
N SER A 3 -0.35 4.68 16.55
CA SER A 3 -1.15 3.51 16.94
C SER A 3 -1.50 2.61 15.75
N ASN A 4 -1.72 3.20 14.59
CA ASN A 4 -2.07 2.48 13.37
C ASN A 4 -1.26 3.05 12.20
N ILE A 5 -0.48 2.20 11.58
CA ILE A 5 0.41 2.58 10.47
C ILE A 5 -0.12 1.95 9.19
N LEU A 6 -0.17 2.74 8.13
CA LEU A 6 -0.53 2.25 6.80
C LEU A 6 0.72 2.14 5.94
N LEU A 7 0.89 1.00 5.29
CA LEU A 7 1.94 0.76 4.31
C LEU A 7 1.31 0.37 2.98
N PRO A 8 1.22 1.30 2.03
CA PRO A 8 0.85 0.94 0.66
C PRO A 8 2.02 0.27 -0.06
N LEU A 9 1.72 -0.74 -0.84
CA LEU A 9 2.74 -1.37 -1.69
C LEU A 9 2.10 -1.91 -2.97
N ASP A 10 2.95 -2.12 -3.98
CA ASP A 10 2.57 -2.79 -5.23
C ASP A 10 3.20 -4.18 -5.22
N ILE A 11 2.37 -5.20 -5.19
CA ILE A 11 2.81 -6.60 -5.10
C ILE A 11 3.72 -6.97 -6.26
N ASN A 12 3.47 -6.41 -7.44
CA ASN A 12 4.20 -6.73 -8.66
C ASN A 12 5.53 -5.98 -8.80
N GLU A 13 5.79 -5.02 -7.93
CA GLU A 13 7.01 -4.23 -7.93
C GLU A 13 7.78 -4.45 -6.64
N GLU A 14 8.78 -5.31 -6.69
CA GLU A 14 9.62 -5.60 -5.53
C GLU A 14 10.23 -4.33 -4.93
N SER A 15 10.60 -3.39 -5.76
CA SER A 15 11.15 -2.11 -5.30
C SER A 15 10.16 -1.30 -4.47
N SER A 16 8.86 -1.56 -4.59
CA SER A 16 7.84 -0.84 -3.82
C SER A 16 7.75 -1.33 -2.37
N TRP A 17 8.24 -2.53 -2.06
CA TRP A 17 8.07 -3.10 -0.73
C TRP A 17 9.34 -3.64 -0.08
N LYS A 18 10.35 -3.99 -0.86
CA LYS A 18 11.56 -4.67 -0.34
C LYS A 18 12.27 -3.85 0.74
N ARG A 19 12.39 -2.57 0.54
CA ARG A 19 13.08 -1.68 1.50
C ARG A 19 12.12 -1.09 2.52
N VAL A 20 10.93 -0.71 2.08
CA VAL A 20 9.98 -0.01 2.95
C VAL A 20 9.33 -0.93 3.97
N LEU A 21 9.11 -2.19 3.64
CA LEU A 21 8.47 -3.14 4.55
C LEU A 21 9.24 -3.31 5.86
N PRO A 22 10.58 -3.55 5.83
CA PRO A 22 11.34 -3.60 7.07
C PRO A 22 11.28 -2.32 7.90
N VAL A 23 11.27 -1.16 7.24
CA VAL A 23 11.16 0.14 7.93
C VAL A 23 9.80 0.26 8.61
N ALA A 24 8.73 -0.10 7.92
CA ALA A 24 7.39 -0.06 8.49
C ALA A 24 7.24 -1.01 9.67
N LEU A 25 7.82 -2.20 9.57
CA LEU A 25 7.83 -3.17 10.67
C LEU A 25 8.58 -2.64 11.89
N ASP A 26 9.74 -2.03 11.68
CA ASP A 26 10.51 -1.40 12.75
C ASP A 26 9.71 -0.33 13.46
N LEU A 27 9.07 0.54 12.70
CA LEU A 27 8.24 1.62 13.26
C LEU A 27 7.06 1.05 14.05
N ALA A 28 6.39 0.05 13.49
CA ALA A 28 5.27 -0.60 14.16
C ALA A 28 5.71 -1.25 15.47
N GLN A 29 6.86 -1.92 15.48
CA GLN A 29 7.40 -2.55 16.66
C GLN A 29 7.79 -1.51 17.72
N HIS A 30 8.45 -0.44 17.29
CA HIS A 30 8.89 0.63 18.18
C HIS A 30 7.71 1.29 18.90
N TYR A 31 6.64 1.58 18.17
CA TYR A 31 5.46 2.25 18.72
C TYR A 31 4.41 1.30 19.27
N LYS A 32 4.61 -0.01 19.12
CA LYS A 32 3.60 -1.04 19.43
C LYS A 32 2.30 -0.79 18.68
N ALA A 33 2.44 -0.41 17.42
CA ALA A 33 1.34 -0.05 16.55
C ALA A 33 0.87 -1.25 15.71
N ASN A 34 -0.37 -1.17 15.26
CA ASN A 34 -0.87 -2.08 14.23
C ASN A 34 -0.33 -1.64 12.88
N LEU A 35 0.07 -2.59 12.05
CA LEU A 35 0.52 -2.32 10.69
C LEU A 35 -0.53 -2.82 9.70
N HIS A 36 -1.06 -1.91 8.92
CA HIS A 36 -2.00 -2.21 7.85
C HIS A 36 -1.27 -2.08 6.51
N VAL A 37 -1.19 -3.18 5.78
CA VAL A 37 -0.56 -3.21 4.46
C VAL A 37 -1.68 -3.18 3.43
N VAL A 38 -1.65 -2.20 2.54
CA VAL A 38 -2.67 -2.07 1.49
C VAL A 38 -2.02 -2.13 0.12
N THR A 39 -2.62 -2.93 -0.77
CA THR A 39 -2.31 -2.87 -2.18
C THR A 39 -3.54 -2.38 -2.93
N VAL A 40 -3.34 -1.47 -3.87
CA VAL A 40 -4.42 -0.89 -4.65
C VAL A 40 -4.40 -1.47 -6.04
N LEU A 41 -5.51 -2.09 -6.43
CA LEU A 41 -5.71 -2.55 -7.79
C LEU A 41 -6.21 -1.36 -8.61
N PRO A 42 -5.45 -0.91 -9.62
CA PRO A 42 -5.89 0.22 -10.43
C PRO A 42 -7.20 -0.05 -11.13
N ASP A 43 -7.97 1.00 -11.36
CA ASP A 43 -9.23 0.90 -12.05
C ASP A 43 -9.02 0.79 -13.55
N TYR A 44 -9.12 -0.41 -14.09
CA TYR A 44 -9.11 -0.66 -15.53
C TYR A 44 -10.51 -0.61 -16.14
N GLY A 45 -11.53 -0.36 -15.31
CA GLY A 45 -12.91 -0.72 -15.59
C GLY A 45 -13.62 0.02 -16.70
N LYS A 46 -13.17 1.19 -17.07
CA LYS A 46 -13.86 1.94 -18.11
C LYS A 46 -13.52 1.50 -19.53
N ALA A 47 -12.42 0.77 -19.69
CA ALA A 47 -12.01 0.26 -20.99
C ALA A 47 -12.65 -1.08 -21.35
N PHE A 48 -13.17 -1.80 -20.38
CA PHE A 48 -13.84 -3.07 -20.57
C PHE A 48 -15.34 -2.89 -20.39
N VAL A 49 -15.97 -2.36 -21.40
CA VAL A 49 -17.38 -2.03 -21.36
C VAL A 49 -18.21 -3.28 -21.56
N GLY A 50 -19.02 -3.58 -20.61
CA GLY A 50 -19.97 -4.66 -20.63
C GLY A 50 -20.19 -5.12 -19.22
N GLY A 51 -20.99 -4.41 -18.48
CA GLY A 51 -21.21 -4.49 -17.04
C GLY A 51 -21.13 -5.85 -16.36
N PHE A 52 -21.45 -6.93 -17.05
CA PHE A 52 -21.43 -8.27 -16.46
C PHE A 52 -20.02 -8.87 -16.46
N PHE A 53 -19.30 -8.73 -17.54
CA PHE A 53 -17.95 -9.24 -17.67
C PHE A 53 -16.95 -8.48 -16.79
N ALA A 54 -17.15 -7.18 -16.65
CA ALA A 54 -16.28 -6.35 -15.84
C ALA A 54 -16.34 -6.72 -14.36
N LYS A 55 -17.54 -7.07 -13.84
CA LYS A 55 -17.69 -7.46 -12.44
C LYS A 55 -17.04 -8.79 -12.11
N GLU A 56 -17.19 -9.81 -12.96
CA GLU A 56 -16.54 -11.10 -12.75
C GLU A 56 -15.03 -10.98 -12.81
N TYR A 57 -14.53 -10.23 -13.80
CA TYR A 57 -13.08 -9.98 -13.94
C TYR A 57 -12.53 -9.24 -12.73
N GLU A 58 -13.23 -8.23 -12.26
CA GLU A 58 -12.85 -7.45 -11.09
C GLU A 58 -12.80 -8.32 -9.83
N THR A 59 -13.80 -9.15 -9.61
CA THR A 59 -13.87 -10.05 -8.47
C THR A 59 -12.71 -11.04 -8.48
N LYS A 60 -12.42 -11.63 -9.63
CA LYS A 60 -11.29 -12.56 -9.77
C LYS A 60 -9.95 -11.87 -9.57
N ALA A 61 -9.80 -10.66 -10.10
CA ALA A 61 -8.57 -9.88 -9.92
C ALA A 61 -8.35 -9.54 -8.45
N LEU A 62 -9.39 -9.15 -7.74
CA LEU A 62 -9.32 -8.86 -6.31
C LEU A 62 -8.94 -10.10 -5.49
N GLU A 63 -9.53 -11.27 -5.80
CA GLU A 63 -9.19 -12.50 -5.11
C GLU A 63 -7.74 -12.92 -5.34
N LYS A 64 -7.27 -12.85 -6.59
CA LYS A 64 -5.87 -13.15 -6.91
C LYS A 64 -4.91 -12.20 -6.22
N THR A 65 -5.28 -10.94 -6.18
CA THR A 65 -4.46 -9.92 -5.51
C THR A 65 -4.41 -10.16 -4.01
N ARG A 66 -5.52 -10.56 -3.40
CA ARG A 66 -5.56 -10.91 -1.98
C ARG A 66 -4.66 -12.09 -1.67
N GLU A 67 -4.74 -13.16 -2.47
CA GLU A 67 -3.90 -14.33 -2.30
C GLU A 67 -2.41 -13.97 -2.46
N ALA A 68 -2.10 -13.16 -3.46
CA ALA A 68 -0.72 -12.71 -3.69
C ALA A 68 -0.20 -11.87 -2.53
N LEU A 69 -1.03 -11.01 -1.96
CA LEU A 69 -0.64 -10.21 -0.80
C LEU A 69 -0.40 -11.10 0.42
N GLU A 70 -1.30 -12.06 0.68
CA GLU A 70 -1.14 -12.99 1.78
C GLU A 70 0.15 -13.81 1.65
N GLU A 71 0.44 -14.31 0.46
CA GLU A 71 1.69 -15.03 0.17
C GLU A 71 2.91 -14.17 0.41
N LEU A 72 2.87 -12.92 -0.06
CA LEU A 72 3.97 -11.98 0.14
C LEU A 72 4.22 -11.73 1.63
N LEU A 73 3.17 -11.48 2.38
CA LEU A 73 3.29 -11.23 3.81
C LEU A 73 3.79 -12.49 4.55
N ASP A 74 3.28 -13.66 4.22
CA ASP A 74 3.74 -14.91 4.83
C ASP A 74 5.22 -15.15 4.57
N ARG A 75 5.69 -14.85 3.36
CA ARG A 75 7.07 -15.05 2.97
C ARG A 75 8.02 -14.01 3.58
N GLU A 76 7.60 -12.75 3.60
CA GLU A 76 8.48 -11.64 3.95
C GLU A 76 8.44 -11.22 5.42
N LEU A 77 7.37 -11.56 6.14
CA LEU A 77 7.27 -11.22 7.55
C LEU A 77 8.12 -12.16 8.39
N PRO A 78 8.87 -11.63 9.38
CA PRO A 78 9.59 -12.47 10.33
C PRO A 78 8.62 -13.32 11.15
N GLU A 79 9.08 -14.48 11.59
CA GLU A 79 8.31 -15.33 12.49
C GLU A 79 7.96 -14.55 13.77
N GLY A 80 6.71 -14.70 14.21
CA GLY A 80 6.23 -14.01 15.40
C GLY A 80 5.77 -12.58 15.16
N SER A 81 5.74 -12.13 13.91
CA SER A 81 5.16 -10.83 13.59
C SER A 81 3.70 -10.77 13.96
N GLN A 82 3.32 -9.79 14.75
CA GLN A 82 1.97 -9.62 15.25
C GLN A 82 1.39 -8.31 14.76
N ASN A 83 0.06 -8.23 14.74
CA ASN A 83 -0.65 -7.00 14.44
C ASN A 83 -0.38 -6.46 13.03
N VAL A 84 -0.23 -7.37 12.07
CA VAL A 84 -0.09 -7.02 10.64
C VAL A 84 -1.31 -7.54 9.90
N GLN A 85 -2.01 -6.65 9.20
CA GLN A 85 -3.19 -7.00 8.41
C GLN A 85 -3.03 -6.51 6.98
N GLY A 86 -3.38 -7.37 6.03
CA GLY A 86 -3.40 -7.02 4.61
C GLY A 86 -4.77 -6.56 4.16
N HIS A 87 -4.80 -5.57 3.28
CA HIS A 87 -6.03 -5.02 2.71
C HIS A 87 -5.88 -4.84 1.21
N ILE A 88 -6.97 -5.02 0.50
CA ILE A 88 -7.04 -4.79 -0.94
C ILE A 88 -8.00 -3.65 -1.19
N ALA A 89 -7.60 -2.70 -2.01
CA ALA A 89 -8.46 -1.61 -2.48
C ALA A 89 -8.47 -1.59 -4.00
N HIS A 90 -9.46 -0.96 -4.58
CA HIS A 90 -9.63 -0.86 -6.02
C HIS A 90 -10.03 0.56 -6.39
N GLY A 91 -9.32 1.16 -7.32
CA GLY A 91 -9.60 2.52 -7.77
C GLY A 91 -8.33 3.31 -8.09
N THR A 92 -8.43 4.62 -7.95
CA THR A 92 -7.30 5.54 -8.15
C THR A 92 -6.33 5.40 -6.97
N ILE A 93 -5.07 5.12 -7.29
CA ILE A 93 -4.09 4.69 -6.28
C ILE A 93 -4.02 5.63 -5.09
N TYR A 94 -3.71 6.92 -5.31
CA TYR A 94 -3.52 7.83 -4.18
C TYR A 94 -4.82 8.07 -3.39
N GLU A 95 -5.97 8.08 -4.07
CA GLU A 95 -7.26 8.27 -3.42
C GLU A 95 -7.60 7.09 -2.51
N GLU A 96 -7.36 5.88 -2.99
CA GLU A 96 -7.63 4.66 -2.22
C GLU A 96 -6.66 4.51 -1.04
N ILE A 97 -5.42 4.95 -1.19
CA ILE A 97 -4.47 4.99 -0.08
C ILE A 97 -5.00 5.93 1.03
N ASN A 98 -5.40 7.14 0.66
CA ASN A 98 -5.90 8.11 1.63
C ASN A 98 -7.21 7.67 2.27
N LYS A 99 -8.11 7.05 1.49
CA LYS A 99 -9.34 6.46 2.04
C LYS A 99 -9.05 5.34 3.04
N ALA A 100 -8.10 4.47 2.71
CA ALA A 100 -7.71 3.38 3.62
C ALA A 100 -7.15 3.94 4.92
N ALA A 101 -6.28 4.95 4.84
CA ALA A 101 -5.73 5.57 6.03
C ALA A 101 -6.83 6.14 6.93
N ASP A 102 -7.80 6.81 6.36
CA ASP A 102 -8.92 7.37 7.12
C ASP A 102 -9.83 6.28 7.68
N LYS A 103 -10.19 5.30 6.86
CA LYS A 103 -11.09 4.21 7.25
C LYS A 103 -10.52 3.34 8.35
N LEU A 104 -9.21 3.12 8.33
CA LEU A 104 -8.52 2.28 9.31
C LEU A 104 -7.99 3.07 10.52
N ASP A 105 -8.34 4.34 10.60
CA ASP A 105 -7.88 5.24 11.66
C ASP A 105 -6.35 5.26 11.78
N CYS A 106 -5.66 5.23 10.64
CA CYS A 106 -4.21 5.31 10.63
C CYS A 106 -3.75 6.73 10.96
N ASP A 107 -2.69 6.83 11.72
CA ASP A 107 -2.06 8.10 12.09
C ASP A 107 -0.68 8.31 11.47
N LEU A 108 -0.18 7.29 10.78
CA LEU A 108 1.08 7.36 10.03
C LEU A 108 0.94 6.56 8.72
N ILE A 109 1.40 7.15 7.63
CA ILE A 109 1.53 6.45 6.34
C ILE A 109 3.02 6.35 6.02
N VAL A 110 3.50 5.14 5.71
CA VAL A 110 4.90 4.90 5.32
C VAL A 110 4.91 4.59 3.83
N LEU A 111 5.60 5.42 3.07
CA LEU A 111 5.63 5.33 1.60
C LEU A 111 7.02 5.02 1.06
N SER A 112 7.07 4.27 -0.02
CA SER A 112 8.27 4.16 -0.84
C SER A 112 8.22 5.21 -1.95
N SER A 113 9.33 5.88 -2.20
CA SER A 113 9.43 6.90 -3.26
C SER A 113 10.21 6.42 -4.49
N HIS A 114 10.48 5.13 -4.59
CA HIS A 114 11.27 4.60 -5.70
C HIS A 114 10.51 4.68 -7.04
N ARG A 115 11.12 5.37 -8.00
CA ARG A 115 10.65 5.46 -9.40
C ARG A 115 11.87 5.67 -10.29
N PRO A 116 12.46 4.60 -10.82
CA PRO A 116 13.68 4.72 -11.64
C PRO A 116 13.52 5.63 -12.86
N GLU A 117 12.34 5.64 -13.46
CA GLU A 117 12.03 6.46 -14.62
C GLU A 117 11.85 7.95 -14.30
N LEU A 118 11.78 8.29 -13.00
CA LEU A 118 11.56 9.66 -12.54
C LEU A 118 12.72 10.16 -11.67
N LYS A 119 13.94 9.94 -12.12
CA LYS A 119 15.15 10.26 -11.35
C LYS A 119 15.24 11.73 -10.92
N ASP A 120 14.66 12.63 -11.70
CA ASP A 120 14.69 14.06 -11.42
C ASP A 120 13.64 14.50 -10.41
N TYR A 121 12.76 13.62 -9.99
CA TYR A 121 11.71 13.92 -9.03
C TYR A 121 12.04 13.40 -7.64
N LEU A 122 11.73 14.20 -6.65
CA LEU A 122 11.92 13.79 -5.25
C LEU A 122 10.93 12.70 -4.83
N LEU A 123 9.74 12.71 -5.41
CA LEU A 123 8.68 11.75 -5.14
C LEU A 123 8.02 11.33 -6.45
N GLY A 124 7.58 10.07 -6.54
CA GLY A 124 6.74 9.64 -7.63
C GLY A 124 5.35 10.30 -7.57
N PRO A 125 4.56 10.26 -8.66
CA PRO A 125 3.26 10.94 -8.72
C PRO A 125 2.29 10.56 -7.60
N ASN A 126 2.18 9.28 -7.29
CA ASN A 126 1.26 8.82 -6.26
C ASN A 126 1.74 9.22 -4.86
N ALA A 127 3.03 9.08 -4.58
CA ALA A 127 3.59 9.49 -3.30
C ALA A 127 3.39 11.00 -3.07
N ALA A 128 3.65 11.81 -4.09
CA ALA A 128 3.44 13.25 -3.99
C ALA A 128 1.99 13.60 -3.69
N ARG A 129 1.04 12.93 -4.34
CA ARG A 129 -0.39 13.17 -4.12
C ARG A 129 -0.85 12.69 -2.75
N VAL A 130 -0.34 11.56 -2.28
CA VAL A 130 -0.63 11.09 -0.92
C VAL A 130 -0.17 12.13 0.09
N VAL A 131 1.08 12.59 -0.01
CA VAL A 131 1.62 13.59 0.91
C VAL A 131 0.77 14.86 0.90
N ARG A 132 0.35 15.32 -0.29
CA ARG A 132 -0.42 16.54 -0.42
C ARG A 132 -1.81 16.44 0.21
N HIS A 133 -2.45 15.29 0.11
CA HIS A 133 -3.86 15.13 0.49
C HIS A 133 -4.08 14.38 1.80
N ALA A 134 -3.06 13.73 2.35
CA ALA A 134 -3.22 12.97 3.58
C ALA A 134 -3.44 13.87 4.80
N HIS A 135 -4.25 13.38 5.73
CA HIS A 135 -4.43 14.03 7.04
C HIS A 135 -3.40 13.52 8.06
N GLN A 136 -2.74 12.43 7.74
CA GLN A 136 -1.81 11.72 8.62
C GLN A 136 -0.37 12.22 8.43
N SER A 137 0.48 11.91 9.39
CA SER A 137 1.92 12.03 9.19
C SER A 137 2.36 11.08 8.09
N VAL A 138 3.34 11.47 7.31
CA VAL A 138 3.86 10.64 6.21
C VAL A 138 5.36 10.49 6.34
N PHE A 139 5.81 9.25 6.35
CA PHE A 139 7.22 8.89 6.39
C PHE A 139 7.59 8.34 5.01
N VAL A 140 8.48 9.02 4.31
CA VAL A 140 8.88 8.61 2.96
C VAL A 140 10.22 7.92 3.01
N VAL A 141 10.23 6.64 2.60
CA VAL A 141 11.45 5.84 2.52
C VAL A 141 12.00 5.95 1.10
N ARG A 142 13.23 6.40 1.01
CA ARG A 142 13.88 6.56 -0.28
C ARG A 142 14.71 5.34 -0.64
N GLU A 143 14.71 5.03 -1.91
CA GLU A 143 15.65 4.08 -2.47
C GLU A 143 16.72 4.81 -3.26
N ASP A 144 17.90 4.34 -3.15
CA ASP A 144 19.06 4.88 -3.87
C ASP A 144 19.06 4.51 -5.33
#